data_a316716d3f571edc1b53d4626d6de923
#
_entry.id   a316716d3f571edc1b53d4626d6de923
#
_cell.length_a   1.000
_cell.length_b   1.000
_cell.length_c   1.000
_cell.angle_alpha   90.00
_cell.angle_beta   90.00
_cell.angle_gamma   90.00
#
_symmetry.space_group_name_H-M   'P 1'
#
loop_
_entity.id
_entity.type
_entity.pdbx_description
1 polymer ?
#
loop_
_entity_poly.entity_id
_entity_poly.type
_entity_poly.pdbx_seq_one_letter_code
_entity_poly.pdbx_strand_id
1 'polypeptide(L)'
;MAEVMGREMLSRSLLERTLDMAFAFDQIKADELNCKKVADVVLVLVSTEKDSLDTVFENKYVYVDWGTRFSSEHSERHPKIPAPYLRTSTARIALDFILEKGGAAYLPISLVEPFIANGQLHKVSGVEDWCRPIYLSYRKASSSVDAIKQVEEIVKEIDPLTAYSFQQIGSGTSDE
;
A
#
# COMPACT_ATOMS: atom_id res chain seq x y z
N MET A 1 -4.38 16.02 13.81
CA MET A 1 -2.95 15.71 13.56
C MET A 1 -2.87 14.30 13.01
N ALA A 2 -2.09 14.03 11.99
CA ALA A 2 -1.87 12.69 11.44
C ALA A 2 -0.39 12.31 11.61
N GLU A 3 -0.13 11.08 12.05
CA GLU A 3 1.22 10.58 12.32
C GLU A 3 1.40 9.17 11.74
N VAL A 4 2.62 8.85 11.33
CA VAL A 4 2.98 7.50 10.87
C VAL A 4 3.71 6.77 11.99
N MET A 5 3.17 5.63 12.41
CA MET A 5 3.68 4.86 13.54
C MET A 5 3.75 3.37 13.21
N GLY A 6 4.61 2.64 13.89
CA GLY A 6 4.60 1.18 13.88
C GLY A 6 3.33 0.61 14.54
N ARG A 7 2.93 -0.60 14.14
CA ARG A 7 1.68 -1.25 14.56
C ARG A 7 1.49 -1.33 16.09
N GLU A 8 2.55 -1.70 16.82
CA GLU A 8 2.50 -1.80 18.30
C GLU A 8 2.22 -0.43 18.93
N MET A 9 2.83 0.61 18.40
CA MET A 9 2.60 1.98 18.83
C MET A 9 1.18 2.43 18.54
N LEU A 10 0.63 2.11 17.36
CA LEU A 10 -0.77 2.41 17.00
C LEU A 10 -1.74 1.75 17.98
N SER A 11 -1.54 0.47 18.30
CA SER A 11 -2.37 -0.26 19.27
C SER A 11 -2.34 0.40 20.64
N ARG A 12 -1.16 0.70 21.13
CA ARG A 12 -0.95 1.36 22.43
C ARG A 12 -1.61 2.74 22.45
N SER A 13 -1.38 3.57 21.45
CA SER A 13 -1.91 4.94 21.40
C SER A 13 -3.44 4.97 21.32
N LEU A 14 -4.07 3.99 20.65
CA LEU A 14 -5.53 3.84 20.67
C LEU A 14 -6.05 3.50 22.06
N LEU A 15 -5.40 2.57 22.79
CA LEU A 15 -5.80 2.16 24.15
C LEU A 15 -5.55 3.28 25.17
N GLU A 16 -4.44 3.99 25.07
CA GLU A 16 -4.07 5.14 25.93
C GLU A 16 -4.84 6.43 25.60
N ARG A 17 -5.70 6.42 24.57
CA ARG A 17 -6.54 7.55 24.14
C ARG A 17 -5.74 8.75 23.60
N THR A 18 -4.53 8.53 23.13
CA THR A 18 -3.72 9.54 22.43
C THR A 18 -4.02 9.59 20.93
N LEU A 19 -4.67 8.53 20.38
CA LEU A 19 -5.27 8.50 19.06
C LEU A 19 -6.76 8.16 19.12
N ASP A 20 -7.55 8.80 18.29
CA ASP A 20 -8.98 8.49 18.10
C ASP A 20 -9.19 7.30 17.17
N MET A 21 -8.39 7.22 16.09
CA MET A 21 -8.47 6.18 15.07
C MET A 21 -7.11 5.90 14.45
N ALA A 22 -6.95 4.71 13.87
CA ALA A 22 -5.74 4.31 13.16
C ALA A 22 -6.09 3.53 11.89
N PHE A 23 -5.34 3.76 10.82
CA PHE A 23 -5.34 2.96 9.59
C PHE A 23 -4.11 2.05 9.57
N ALA A 24 -4.30 0.77 9.27
CA ALA A 24 -3.22 -0.21 9.18
C ALA A 24 -3.51 -1.25 8.10
N PHE A 25 -2.46 -1.87 7.55
CA PHE A 25 -2.58 -2.98 6.60
C PHE A 25 -2.87 -4.33 7.27
N ASP A 26 -2.64 -4.42 8.57
CA ASP A 26 -2.96 -5.59 9.39
C ASP A 26 -3.95 -5.20 10.49
N GLN A 27 -4.82 -6.14 10.86
CA GLN A 27 -5.79 -5.91 11.93
C GLN A 27 -5.12 -5.64 13.27
N ILE A 28 -5.54 -4.59 13.96
CA ILE A 28 -5.19 -4.34 15.35
C ILE A 28 -6.26 -5.01 16.21
N LYS A 29 -5.90 -6.16 16.82
CA LYS A 29 -6.82 -6.96 17.64
C LYS A 29 -6.64 -6.61 19.12
N ALA A 30 -7.68 -6.05 19.73
CA ALA A 30 -7.83 -5.86 21.17
C ALA A 30 -9.32 -5.83 21.49
N ASP A 31 -9.70 -6.31 22.68
CA ASP A 31 -11.11 -6.44 23.07
C ASP A 31 -11.83 -5.09 23.15
N GLU A 32 -11.11 -4.02 23.45
CA GLU A 32 -11.62 -2.65 23.56
C GLU A 32 -11.73 -1.92 22.22
N LEU A 33 -11.17 -2.51 21.13
CA LEU A 33 -11.14 -1.88 19.82
C LEU A 33 -12.18 -2.49 18.87
N ASN A 34 -12.75 -1.66 18.03
CA ASN A 34 -13.36 -2.03 16.78
C ASN A 34 -12.29 -2.01 15.69
N CYS A 35 -12.29 -3.03 14.84
CA CYS A 35 -11.39 -3.11 13.69
C CYS A 35 -12.19 -3.59 12.50
N LYS A 36 -12.25 -2.81 11.41
CA LYS A 36 -12.97 -3.17 10.20
C LYS A 36 -12.16 -2.82 8.95
N LYS A 37 -12.33 -3.64 7.92
CA LYS A 37 -11.81 -3.35 6.59
C LYS A 37 -12.61 -2.19 6.00
N VAL A 38 -11.92 -1.17 5.50
CA VAL A 38 -12.54 0.04 4.93
C VAL A 38 -12.19 0.26 3.46
N ALA A 39 -11.06 -0.26 3.01
CA ALA A 39 -10.61 -0.15 1.62
C ALA A 39 -9.63 -1.26 1.27
N ASP A 40 -9.24 -1.33 -0.01
CA ASP A 40 -8.11 -2.10 -0.50
C ASP A 40 -7.14 -1.19 -1.24
N VAL A 41 -5.86 -1.50 -1.18
CA VAL A 41 -4.82 -0.88 -1.98
C VAL A 41 -4.21 -1.90 -2.93
N VAL A 42 -4.12 -1.57 -4.21
CA VAL A 42 -3.45 -2.39 -5.21
C VAL A 42 -2.01 -1.94 -5.33
N LEU A 43 -1.08 -2.83 -5.02
CA LEU A 43 0.36 -2.61 -5.16
C LEU A 43 0.83 -3.25 -6.46
N VAL A 44 1.52 -2.46 -7.27
CA VAL A 44 2.15 -2.89 -8.51
C VAL A 44 3.67 -2.77 -8.38
N LEU A 45 4.41 -3.70 -8.97
CA LEU A 45 5.87 -3.56 -9.09
C LEU A 45 6.17 -2.64 -10.26
N VAL A 46 6.83 -1.52 -9.96
CA VAL A 46 7.26 -0.55 -10.96
C VAL A 46 8.77 -0.35 -10.93
N SER A 47 9.32 -0.03 -12.07
CA SER A 47 10.73 0.33 -12.26
C SER A 47 10.86 1.58 -13.12
N THR A 48 11.94 2.35 -12.93
CA THR A 48 12.35 3.44 -13.82
C THR A 48 12.92 2.95 -15.14
N GLU A 49 13.25 1.65 -15.23
CA GLU A 49 13.71 1.00 -16.45
C GLU A 49 12.71 -0.06 -16.91
N LYS A 50 12.81 -0.51 -18.16
CA LYS A 50 11.98 -1.62 -18.67
C LYS A 50 12.58 -2.96 -18.23
N ASP A 51 12.54 -3.18 -16.92
CA ASP A 51 13.05 -4.41 -16.30
C ASP A 51 12.11 -5.60 -16.50
N SER A 52 12.70 -6.78 -16.47
CA SER A 52 11.99 -8.04 -16.26
C SER A 52 11.99 -8.41 -14.78
N LEU A 53 11.18 -9.42 -14.41
CA LEU A 53 11.17 -9.94 -13.04
C LEU A 53 12.56 -10.44 -12.59
N ASP A 54 13.37 -10.96 -13.51
CA ASP A 54 14.69 -11.52 -13.21
C ASP A 54 15.73 -10.44 -12.87
N THR A 55 15.57 -9.22 -13.36
CA THR A 55 16.55 -8.13 -13.24
C THR A 55 16.12 -7.03 -12.25
N VAL A 56 14.82 -6.84 -12.07
CA VAL A 56 14.25 -5.71 -11.33
C VAL A 56 14.75 -5.59 -9.89
N PHE A 57 15.02 -6.70 -9.22
CA PHE A 57 15.50 -6.71 -7.85
C PHE A 57 17.01 -6.49 -7.72
N GLU A 58 17.76 -6.60 -8.79
CA GLU A 58 19.22 -6.35 -8.81
C GLU A 58 19.51 -4.84 -8.93
N ASN A 59 18.53 -4.06 -9.40
CA ASN A 59 18.68 -2.65 -9.73
C ASN A 59 18.02 -1.75 -8.68
N LYS A 60 18.73 -1.44 -7.58
CA LYS A 60 18.31 -0.49 -6.52
C LYS A 60 16.87 -0.70 -6.05
N TYR A 61 16.53 -1.95 -5.73
CA TYR A 61 15.19 -2.24 -5.21
C TYR A 61 14.96 -1.55 -3.87
N VAL A 62 13.83 -0.83 -3.77
CA VAL A 62 13.35 -0.19 -2.54
C VAL A 62 12.23 -1.04 -1.95
N TYR A 63 12.47 -1.56 -0.76
CA TYR A 63 11.47 -2.32 -0.02
C TYR A 63 10.61 -1.36 0.80
N VAL A 64 9.30 -1.36 0.55
CA VAL A 64 8.31 -0.66 1.37
C VAL A 64 7.61 -1.66 2.28
N ASP A 65 7.51 -1.35 3.56
CA ASP A 65 6.80 -2.19 4.54
C ASP A 65 5.28 -1.99 4.40
N TRP A 66 4.63 -2.97 3.78
CA TRP A 66 3.19 -3.04 3.60
C TRP A 66 2.51 -3.99 4.60
N GLY A 67 3.12 -4.20 5.75
CA GLY A 67 2.62 -5.05 6.83
C GLY A 67 3.14 -6.49 6.77
N THR A 68 2.83 -7.23 7.84
CA THR A 68 3.41 -8.58 8.09
C THR A 68 3.04 -9.58 7.00
N ARG A 69 1.79 -9.55 6.53
CA ARG A 69 1.36 -10.46 5.47
C ARG A 69 2.11 -10.22 4.16
N PHE A 70 2.30 -8.94 3.77
CA PHE A 70 3.10 -8.60 2.60
C PHE A 70 4.54 -9.11 2.75
N SER A 71 5.15 -8.90 3.91
CA SER A 71 6.53 -9.33 4.17
C SER A 71 6.71 -10.84 4.00
N SER A 72 5.77 -11.66 4.52
CA SER A 72 5.80 -13.12 4.37
C SER A 72 5.64 -13.53 2.91
N GLU A 73 4.59 -13.06 2.25
CA GLU A 73 4.30 -13.38 0.85
C GLU A 73 5.41 -12.89 -0.09
N HIS A 74 5.99 -11.71 0.17
CA HIS A 74 7.11 -11.18 -0.61
C HIS A 74 8.34 -12.09 -0.53
N SER A 75 8.68 -12.56 0.68
CA SER A 75 9.79 -13.48 0.89
C SER A 75 9.56 -14.85 0.24
N GLU A 76 8.31 -15.31 0.22
CA GLU A 76 7.93 -16.57 -0.42
C GLU A 76 7.98 -16.48 -1.95
N ARG A 77 7.46 -15.39 -2.53
CA ARG A 77 7.46 -15.17 -3.99
C ARG A 77 8.84 -14.85 -4.54
N HIS A 78 9.68 -14.20 -3.73
CA HIS A 78 11.00 -13.72 -4.14
C HIS A 78 12.11 -14.20 -3.18
N PRO A 79 12.35 -15.53 -3.05
CA PRO A 79 13.24 -16.07 -2.01
C PRO A 79 14.74 -15.79 -2.25
N LYS A 80 15.10 -15.36 -3.45
CA LYS A 80 16.50 -15.19 -3.85
C LYS A 80 16.88 -13.75 -4.18
N ILE A 81 16.02 -12.78 -3.85
CA ILE A 81 16.35 -11.38 -4.12
C ILE A 81 17.48 -10.89 -3.21
N PRO A 82 18.34 -10.00 -3.69
CA PRO A 82 19.36 -9.37 -2.87
C PRO A 82 18.73 -8.49 -1.78
N ALA A 83 19.54 -8.11 -0.80
CA ALA A 83 19.09 -7.14 0.20
C ALA A 83 18.64 -5.85 -0.49
N PRO A 84 17.50 -5.27 -0.10
CA PRO A 84 17.02 -4.05 -0.72
C PRO A 84 18.00 -2.90 -0.48
N TYR A 85 18.13 -2.04 -1.50
CA TYR A 85 18.99 -0.86 -1.43
C TYR A 85 18.51 0.12 -0.36
N LEU A 86 17.20 0.27 -0.20
CA LEU A 86 16.56 1.10 0.82
C LEU A 86 15.37 0.35 1.41
N ARG A 87 15.13 0.52 2.72
CA ARG A 87 13.89 0.10 3.40
C ARG A 87 13.18 1.32 3.95
N THR A 88 11.87 1.40 3.73
CA THR A 88 11.01 2.48 4.26
C THR A 88 9.63 1.94 4.59
N SER A 89 8.88 2.64 5.41
CA SER A 89 7.44 2.40 5.66
C SER A 89 6.53 3.37 4.89
N THR A 90 7.11 4.22 4.04
CA THR A 90 6.39 5.30 3.36
C THR A 90 6.54 5.20 1.85
N ALA A 91 5.42 4.98 1.14
CA ALA A 91 5.39 4.89 -0.31
C ALA A 91 5.96 6.13 -1.01
N ARG A 92 5.67 7.32 -0.47
CA ARG A 92 6.14 8.57 -1.07
C ARG A 92 7.66 8.68 -1.05
N ILE A 93 8.31 8.28 0.04
CA ILE A 93 9.79 8.26 0.12
C ILE A 93 10.36 7.29 -0.91
N ALA A 94 9.75 6.10 -1.06
CA ALA A 94 10.19 5.14 -2.06
C ALA A 94 10.04 5.69 -3.49
N LEU A 95 8.89 6.31 -3.79
CA LEU A 95 8.63 6.91 -5.10
C LEU A 95 9.64 8.02 -5.43
N ASP A 96 9.81 8.98 -4.52
CA ASP A 96 10.75 10.10 -4.73
C ASP A 96 12.18 9.59 -4.90
N PHE A 97 12.58 8.55 -4.15
CA PHE A 97 13.88 7.92 -4.29
C PHE A 97 14.09 7.29 -5.67
N ILE A 98 13.14 6.42 -6.13
CA ILE A 98 13.32 5.75 -7.43
C ILE A 98 13.24 6.74 -8.60
N LEU A 99 12.43 7.79 -8.52
CA LEU A 99 12.37 8.83 -9.55
C LEU A 99 13.67 9.62 -9.65
N GLU A 100 14.37 9.86 -8.54
CA GLU A 100 15.61 10.62 -8.51
C GLU A 100 16.85 9.76 -8.81
N LYS A 101 16.91 8.54 -8.26
CA LYS A 101 18.14 7.71 -8.27
C LYS A 101 18.02 6.48 -9.17
N GLY A 102 16.87 6.26 -9.77
CA GLY A 102 16.52 5.01 -10.46
C GLY A 102 16.22 3.88 -9.49
N GLY A 103 15.62 2.81 -10.00
CA GLY A 103 15.32 1.60 -9.25
C GLY A 103 13.87 1.18 -9.33
N ALA A 104 13.48 0.26 -8.45
CA ALA A 104 12.17 -0.37 -8.46
C ALA A 104 11.56 -0.46 -7.06
N ALA A 105 10.23 -0.51 -6.98
CA ALA A 105 9.48 -0.70 -5.74
C ALA A 105 8.08 -1.24 -6.00
N TYR A 106 7.49 -1.91 -5.01
CA TYR A 106 6.04 -2.14 -4.96
C TYR A 106 5.35 -0.91 -4.41
N LEU A 107 4.52 -0.27 -5.24
CA LEU A 107 3.83 0.99 -4.90
C LEU A 107 2.35 0.93 -5.28
N PRO A 108 1.48 1.70 -4.59
CA PRO A 108 0.07 1.81 -4.95
C PRO A 108 -0.11 2.27 -6.40
N ILE A 109 -0.96 1.57 -7.16
CA ILE A 109 -1.24 1.94 -8.55
C ILE A 109 -1.75 3.39 -8.64
N SER A 110 -2.61 3.82 -7.72
CA SER A 110 -3.13 5.18 -7.65
C SER A 110 -2.05 6.26 -7.46
N LEU A 111 -0.91 5.89 -6.87
CA LEU A 111 0.23 6.80 -6.67
C LEU A 111 1.13 6.88 -7.92
N VAL A 112 1.28 5.76 -8.65
CA VAL A 112 2.28 5.64 -9.74
C VAL A 112 1.69 5.79 -11.14
N GLU A 113 0.37 5.69 -11.30
CA GLU A 113 -0.31 5.80 -12.60
C GLU A 113 0.08 7.04 -13.41
N PRO A 114 0.18 8.26 -12.85
CA PRO A 114 0.62 9.44 -13.60
C PRO A 114 2.06 9.30 -14.14
N PHE A 115 2.93 8.62 -13.40
CA PHE A 115 4.33 8.40 -13.77
C PHE A 115 4.48 7.27 -14.80
N ILE A 116 3.58 6.30 -14.78
CA ILE A 116 3.50 5.27 -15.83
C ILE A 116 2.98 5.90 -17.11
N ALA A 117 1.93 6.71 -17.04
CA ALA A 117 1.33 7.37 -18.21
C ALA A 117 2.30 8.31 -18.95
N ASN A 118 3.20 8.98 -18.21
CA ASN A 118 4.20 9.86 -18.79
C ASN A 118 5.55 9.17 -19.11
N GLY A 119 5.65 7.85 -18.88
CA GLY A 119 6.83 7.05 -19.21
C GLY A 119 8.01 7.16 -18.25
N GLN A 120 7.84 7.78 -17.09
CA GLN A 120 8.88 7.86 -16.05
C GLN A 120 8.99 6.56 -15.25
N LEU A 121 7.91 5.80 -15.16
CA LEU A 121 7.87 4.47 -14.55
C LEU A 121 7.28 3.46 -15.52
N HIS A 122 7.73 2.21 -15.39
CA HIS A 122 7.24 1.06 -16.14
C HIS A 122 6.73 0.00 -15.19
N LYS A 123 5.50 -0.50 -15.40
CA LYS A 123 5.01 -1.67 -14.68
C LYS A 123 5.79 -2.90 -15.15
N VAL A 124 6.34 -3.66 -14.21
CA VAL A 124 7.10 -4.88 -14.50
C VAL A 124 6.15 -5.98 -14.94
N SER A 125 6.41 -6.54 -16.12
CA SER A 125 5.57 -7.58 -16.71
C SER A 125 5.76 -8.95 -16.03
N GLY A 126 4.72 -9.79 -16.04
CA GLY A 126 4.80 -11.15 -15.51
C GLY A 126 4.75 -11.23 -13.97
N VAL A 127 4.41 -10.13 -13.31
CA VAL A 127 4.26 -10.04 -11.85
C VAL A 127 2.79 -9.80 -11.52
N GLU A 128 2.24 -10.62 -10.64
CA GLU A 128 0.91 -10.39 -10.10
C GLU A 128 0.88 -9.19 -9.15
N ASP A 129 -0.15 -8.37 -9.28
CA ASP A 129 -0.39 -7.27 -8.38
C ASP A 129 -0.79 -7.80 -6.99
N TRP A 130 -0.47 -7.06 -5.94
CA TRP A 130 -0.93 -7.37 -4.58
C TRP A 130 -2.08 -6.48 -4.17
N CYS A 131 -3.18 -7.10 -3.75
CA CYS A 131 -4.27 -6.42 -3.09
C CYS A 131 -4.04 -6.45 -1.57
N ARG A 132 -3.89 -5.28 -0.96
CA ARG A 132 -3.70 -5.11 0.48
C ARG A 132 -4.90 -4.44 1.12
N PRO A 133 -5.59 -5.10 2.06
CA PRO A 133 -6.68 -4.48 2.80
C PRO A 133 -6.17 -3.37 3.71
N ILE A 134 -6.95 -2.31 3.82
CA ILE A 134 -6.78 -1.26 4.81
C ILE A 134 -7.84 -1.44 5.89
N TYR A 135 -7.39 -1.49 7.14
CA TYR A 135 -8.24 -1.61 8.32
C TYR A 135 -8.27 -0.30 9.08
N LEU A 136 -9.48 0.16 9.41
CA LEU A 136 -9.71 1.23 10.37
C LEU A 136 -9.94 0.62 11.74
N SER A 137 -9.17 1.07 12.72
CA SER A 137 -9.30 0.68 14.12
C SER A 137 -9.58 1.88 15.01
N TYR A 138 -10.51 1.74 15.96
CA TYR A 138 -10.89 2.76 16.92
C TYR A 138 -11.49 2.13 18.16
N ARG A 139 -11.53 2.86 19.30
CA ARG A 139 -12.13 2.35 20.54
C ARG A 139 -13.64 2.19 20.43
N LYS A 140 -14.19 1.10 20.99
CA LYS A 140 -15.64 0.85 21.09
C LYS A 140 -16.38 1.98 21.83
N ALA A 141 -15.76 2.52 22.88
CA ALA A 141 -16.29 3.62 23.69
C ALA A 141 -15.64 4.96 23.28
N SER A 142 -15.59 5.29 21.98
CA SER A 142 -15.08 6.57 21.49
C SER A 142 -16.14 7.67 21.56
N SER A 143 -15.76 8.87 22.00
CA SER A 143 -16.58 10.08 21.88
C SER A 143 -16.60 10.65 20.45
N SER A 144 -15.71 10.18 19.57
CA SER A 144 -15.52 10.68 18.20
C SER A 144 -16.22 9.81 17.14
N VAL A 145 -17.28 9.07 17.53
CA VAL A 145 -17.97 8.12 16.63
C VAL A 145 -18.47 8.77 15.34
N ASP A 146 -19.00 9.98 15.41
CA ASP A 146 -19.53 10.66 14.22
C ASP A 146 -18.40 11.08 13.25
N ALA A 147 -17.29 11.58 13.78
CA ALA A 147 -16.10 11.87 12.96
C ALA A 147 -15.52 10.60 12.33
N ILE A 148 -15.50 9.48 13.07
CA ILE A 148 -15.04 8.18 12.55
C ILE A 148 -15.92 7.72 11.39
N LYS A 149 -17.26 7.84 11.50
CA LYS A 149 -18.19 7.49 10.42
C LYS A 149 -17.97 8.36 9.16
N GLN A 150 -17.78 9.67 9.34
CA GLN A 150 -17.48 10.56 8.21
C GLN A 150 -16.18 10.16 7.50
N VAL A 151 -15.13 9.83 8.24
CA VAL A 151 -13.88 9.35 7.67
C VAL A 151 -14.07 8.02 6.93
N GLU A 152 -14.89 7.11 7.46
CA GLU A 152 -15.22 5.86 6.78
C GLU A 152 -15.91 6.08 5.43
N GLU A 153 -16.86 6.98 5.37
CA GLU A 153 -17.58 7.31 4.14
C GLU A 153 -16.61 7.87 3.09
N ILE A 154 -15.77 8.83 3.49
CA ILE A 154 -14.75 9.40 2.60
C ILE A 154 -13.79 8.31 2.08
N VAL A 155 -13.33 7.41 2.94
CA VAL A 155 -12.39 6.34 2.53
C VAL A 155 -13.05 5.37 1.54
N LYS A 156 -14.34 5.06 1.70
CA LYS A 156 -15.07 4.21 0.75
C LYS A 156 -15.22 4.86 -0.63
N GLU A 157 -15.39 6.18 -0.68
CA GLU A 157 -15.49 6.94 -1.95
C GLU A 157 -14.15 6.96 -2.71
N ILE A 158 -13.02 6.85 -1.98
CA ILE A 158 -11.66 6.88 -2.53
C ILE A 158 -11.15 5.46 -2.86
N ASP A 159 -11.96 4.39 -2.71
CA ASP A 159 -11.50 3.01 -2.89
C ASP A 159 -10.88 2.80 -4.28
N PRO A 160 -9.54 2.59 -4.37
CA PRO A 160 -8.82 2.46 -5.63
C PRO A 160 -9.21 1.21 -6.43
N LEU A 161 -9.78 0.18 -5.77
CA LEU A 161 -10.21 -1.04 -6.47
C LEU A 161 -11.38 -0.77 -7.40
N THR A 162 -12.29 0.13 -7.04
CA THR A 162 -13.40 0.50 -7.91
C THR A 162 -12.91 1.16 -9.19
N ALA A 163 -11.94 2.09 -9.07
CA ALA A 163 -11.33 2.75 -10.21
C ALA A 163 -10.51 1.77 -11.09
N TYR A 164 -9.74 0.88 -10.45
CA TYR A 164 -8.88 -0.10 -11.15
C TYR A 164 -9.68 -1.17 -11.90
N SER A 165 -10.80 -1.62 -11.35
CA SER A 165 -11.69 -2.59 -12.00
C SER A 165 -12.33 -2.04 -13.28
N PHE A 166 -12.66 -0.77 -13.31
CA PHE A 166 -13.22 -0.12 -14.50
C PHE A 166 -12.20 -0.01 -15.65
N GLN A 167 -10.92 0.17 -15.36
CA GLN A 167 -9.88 0.25 -16.39
C GLN A 167 -9.57 -1.11 -17.02
N GLN A 168 -9.61 -2.20 -16.27
CA GLN A 168 -9.40 -3.56 -16.81
C GLN A 168 -10.55 -4.02 -17.73
N ILE A 169 -11.79 -3.61 -17.45
CA ILE A 169 -12.94 -3.93 -18.28
C ILE A 169 -12.93 -3.14 -19.61
N GLY A 170 -12.36 -1.92 -19.61
CA GLY A 170 -12.25 -1.08 -20.81
C GLY A 170 -11.15 -1.48 -21.80
N SER A 171 -10.17 -2.25 -21.41
CA SER A 171 -9.06 -2.70 -22.26
C SER A 171 -9.30 -4.05 -22.95
N GLY A 172 -10.43 -4.70 -22.70
CA GLY A 172 -10.78 -6.04 -23.20
C GLY A 172 -11.64 -6.08 -24.46
N THR A 173 -11.97 -4.95 -25.07
CA THR A 173 -12.80 -4.90 -26.30
C THR A 173 -12.17 -4.02 -27.34
N SER A 174 -11.17 -4.52 -28.03
CA SER A 174 -10.75 -4.06 -29.35
C SER A 174 -9.90 -5.13 -30.03
N ASP A 175 -10.53 -6.24 -30.40
CA ASP A 175 -10.06 -7.12 -31.45
C ASP A 175 -11.30 -7.80 -32.09
N GLU A 176 -11.82 -7.17 -33.10
CA GLU A 176 -12.49 -7.75 -34.25
C GLU A 176 -12.06 -7.01 -35.51
#